data_96e1cdd250a1eb599fdd624bced1a2e7
#
_entry.id   96e1cdd250a1eb599fdd624bced1a2e7
#
_cell.length_a   1.000
_cell.length_b   1.000
_cell.length_c   1.000
_cell.angle_alpha   90.00
_cell.angle_beta   90.00
_cell.angle_gamma   90.00
#
_symmetry.space_group_name_H-M   'P 1'
#
loop_
_entity.id
_entity.type
_entity.pdbx_description
1 polymer ?
#
loop_
_entity_poly.entity_id
_entity_poly.type
_entity_poly.pdbx_seq_one_letter_code
_entity_poly.pdbx_strand_id
1 'polypeptide(L)'
;MRTIIWFIYFWGYLLFSWPMLHKGLAAQKRGDNAVGDALAAKYVPHWAGRLLAMAGVTVTVTGRENIPAGRPCVFVANHRSYYDIPLMLTQLDAPHALVSKIEVSRIPLVRGW
;
A
#
# COMPACT_ATOMS: atom_id res chain seq x y z
N MET A 1 1.59 14.59 -19.78
CA MET A 1 1.52 15.42 -18.55
C MET A 1 0.98 14.67 -17.33
N ARG A 2 -0.11 13.89 -17.42
CA ARG A 2 -0.69 13.13 -16.27
C ARG A 2 0.32 12.17 -15.63
N THR A 3 1.15 11.49 -16.41
CA THR A 3 2.17 10.55 -15.90
C THR A 3 3.23 11.25 -15.05
N ILE A 4 3.67 12.42 -15.44
CA ILE A 4 4.68 13.19 -14.69
C ILE A 4 4.09 13.61 -13.34
N ILE A 5 2.87 14.14 -13.35
CA ILE A 5 2.16 14.54 -12.12
C ILE A 5 1.96 13.32 -11.19
N TRP A 6 1.63 12.17 -11.77
CA TRP A 6 1.49 10.93 -11.03
C TRP A 6 2.79 10.53 -10.31
N PHE A 7 3.95 10.58 -10.99
CA PHE A 7 5.24 10.27 -10.38
C PHE A 7 5.67 11.32 -9.35
N ILE A 8 5.40 12.60 -9.60
CA ILE A 8 5.67 13.67 -8.62
C ILE A 8 4.86 13.42 -7.34
N TYR A 9 3.58 13.07 -7.48
CA TYR A 9 2.74 12.73 -6.34
C TYR A 9 3.25 11.47 -5.62
N PHE A 10 3.58 10.41 -6.38
CA PHE A 10 4.10 9.15 -5.85
C PHE A 10 5.29 9.40 -4.92
N TRP A 11 6.33 10.02 -5.42
CA TRP A 11 7.54 10.29 -4.65
C TRP A 11 7.34 11.35 -3.58
N GLY A 12 6.59 12.40 -3.89
CA GLY A 12 6.29 13.48 -2.94
C GLY A 12 5.54 12.97 -1.71
N TYR A 13 4.58 12.08 -1.90
CA TYR A 13 3.85 11.50 -0.78
C TYR A 13 4.74 10.59 0.08
N LEU A 14 5.59 9.78 -0.53
CA LEU A 14 6.54 8.92 0.20
C LEU A 14 7.52 9.77 1.03
N LEU A 15 8.00 10.88 0.48
CA LEU A 15 8.85 11.83 1.21
C LEU A 15 8.09 12.52 2.36
N PHE A 16 6.86 12.96 2.10
CA PHE A 16 6.02 13.60 3.11
C PHE A 16 5.66 12.64 4.27
N SER A 17 5.39 11.38 3.95
CA SER A 17 5.05 10.35 4.95
C SER A 17 6.27 9.74 5.66
N TRP A 18 7.49 10.12 5.28
CA TRP A 18 8.74 9.62 5.85
C TRP A 18 8.81 9.70 7.40
N PRO A 19 8.43 10.81 8.06
CA PRO A 19 8.45 10.87 9.52
C PRO A 19 7.50 9.84 10.16
N MET A 20 6.36 9.58 9.51
CA MET A 20 5.39 8.60 10.01
C MET A 20 5.90 7.18 9.83
N LEU A 21 6.56 6.88 8.71
CA LEU A 21 7.24 5.61 8.50
C LEU A 21 8.30 5.36 9.59
N HIS A 22 9.16 6.33 9.86
CA HIS A 22 10.17 6.21 10.92
C HIS A 22 9.57 6.00 12.29
N LYS A 23 8.45 6.65 12.61
CA LYS A 23 7.71 6.44 13.85
C LYS A 23 7.19 5.00 13.95
N GLY A 24 6.60 4.46 12.88
CA GLY A 24 6.14 3.08 12.81
C GLY A 24 7.27 2.07 12.99
N LEU A 25 8.37 2.24 12.24
CA LEU A 25 9.54 1.37 12.34
C LEU A 25 10.22 1.43 13.74
N ALA A 26 10.26 2.61 14.35
CA ALA A 26 10.79 2.75 15.71
C ALA A 26 9.90 2.07 16.76
N ALA A 27 8.58 2.11 16.59
CA ALA A 27 7.63 1.40 17.44
C ALA A 27 7.78 -0.13 17.27
N GLN A 28 7.89 -0.60 16.05
CA GLN A 28 8.10 -2.02 15.73
C GLN A 28 9.39 -2.57 16.36
N LYS A 29 10.49 -1.80 16.31
CA LYS A 29 11.75 -2.17 16.98
C LYS A 29 11.62 -2.30 18.51
N ARG A 30 10.61 -1.65 19.09
CA ARG A 30 10.28 -1.75 20.53
C ARG A 30 9.26 -2.85 20.84
N GLY A 31 8.84 -3.61 19.82
CA GLY A 31 7.84 -4.67 19.94
C GLY A 31 6.39 -4.18 19.85
N ASP A 32 6.15 -2.90 19.55
CA ASP A 32 4.81 -2.32 19.40
C ASP A 32 4.42 -2.29 17.92
N ASN A 33 3.97 -3.42 17.40
CA ASN A 33 3.54 -3.53 16.02
C ASN A 33 2.21 -2.78 15.76
N ALA A 34 1.37 -2.61 16.78
CA ALA A 34 0.07 -1.97 16.64
C ALA A 34 0.15 -0.53 16.12
N VAL A 35 1.20 0.22 16.52
CA VAL A 35 1.43 1.58 16.03
C VAL A 35 1.81 1.58 14.54
N GLY A 36 2.66 0.64 14.12
CA GLY A 36 3.03 0.48 12.71
C GLY A 36 1.82 0.12 11.84
N ASP A 37 1.04 -0.86 12.29
CA ASP A 37 -0.16 -1.31 11.59
C ASP A 37 -1.22 -0.21 11.48
N ALA A 38 -1.44 0.56 12.54
CA ALA A 38 -2.36 1.69 12.52
C ALA A 38 -1.93 2.81 11.55
N LEU A 39 -0.63 3.11 11.50
CA LEU A 39 -0.09 4.07 10.55
C LEU A 39 -0.21 3.56 9.11
N ALA A 40 0.14 2.31 8.85
CA ALA A 40 0.00 1.70 7.54
C ALA A 40 -1.46 1.68 7.08
N ALA A 41 -2.38 1.24 7.93
CA ALA A 41 -3.81 1.21 7.64
C ALA A 41 -4.38 2.61 7.30
N LYS A 42 -3.82 3.66 7.87
CA LYS A 42 -4.24 5.04 7.59
C LYS A 42 -3.64 5.61 6.31
N TYR A 43 -2.32 5.50 6.14
CA TYR A 43 -1.60 6.22 5.09
C TYR A 43 -1.57 5.47 3.76
N VAL A 44 -1.44 4.14 3.79
CA VAL A 44 -1.27 3.33 2.58
C VAL A 44 -2.51 3.32 1.68
N PRO A 45 -3.74 3.04 2.18
CA PRO A 45 -4.92 3.08 1.33
C PRO A 45 -5.23 4.47 0.80
N HIS A 46 -4.98 5.51 1.61
CA HIS A 46 -5.18 6.89 1.18
C HIS A 46 -4.27 7.25 0.00
N TRP A 47 -2.98 6.94 0.11
CA TRP A 47 -2.01 7.14 -0.96
C TRP A 47 -2.36 6.35 -2.21
N ALA A 48 -2.64 5.06 -2.08
CA ALA A 48 -2.99 4.17 -3.18
C ALA A 48 -4.28 4.62 -3.89
N GLY A 49 -5.31 5.02 -3.13
CA GLY A 49 -6.56 5.53 -3.68
C GLY A 49 -6.37 6.81 -4.49
N ARG A 50 -5.51 7.72 -4.03
CA ARG A 50 -5.16 8.93 -4.79
C ARG A 50 -4.42 8.62 -6.09
N LEU A 51 -3.51 7.65 -6.07
CA LEU A 51 -2.81 7.21 -7.28
C LEU A 51 -3.78 6.68 -8.34
N LEU A 52 -4.76 5.86 -7.93
CA LEU A 52 -5.80 5.35 -8.83
C LEU A 52 -6.69 6.48 -9.36
N ALA A 53 -7.13 7.39 -8.51
CA ALA A 53 -7.95 8.54 -8.89
C ALA A 53 -7.24 9.45 -9.91
N MET A 54 -5.96 9.75 -9.69
CA MET A 54 -5.14 10.56 -10.62
C MET A 54 -4.92 9.87 -11.96
N ALA A 55 -4.84 8.54 -11.96
CA ALA A 55 -4.77 7.74 -13.17
C ALA A 55 -6.12 7.67 -13.92
N GLY A 56 -7.22 8.08 -13.28
CA GLY A 56 -8.58 8.00 -13.83
C GLY A 56 -9.12 6.58 -13.83
N VAL A 57 -8.64 5.74 -12.91
CA VAL A 57 -9.07 4.34 -12.78
C VAL A 57 -10.41 4.30 -12.07
N THR A 58 -11.39 3.65 -12.68
CA THR A 58 -12.65 3.27 -12.03
C THR A 58 -12.55 1.80 -11.61
N VAL A 59 -12.81 1.54 -10.34
CA VAL A 59 -12.69 0.20 -9.76
C VAL A 59 -14.09 -0.37 -9.52
N THR A 60 -14.35 -1.54 -10.08
CA THR A 60 -15.54 -2.34 -9.78
C THR A 60 -15.08 -3.65 -9.14
N VAL A 61 -15.58 -3.94 -7.94
CA VAL A 61 -15.23 -5.16 -7.20
C VAL A 61 -16.46 -6.04 -7.07
N THR A 62 -16.29 -7.32 -7.39
CA THR A 62 -17.31 -8.36 -7.21
C THR A 62 -16.72 -9.52 -6.42
N GLY A 63 -17.57 -10.25 -5.67
CA GLY A 63 -17.11 -11.42 -4.92
C GLY A 63 -16.41 -11.10 -3.59
N ARG A 64 -16.52 -9.87 -3.09
CA ARG A 64 -15.91 -9.47 -1.81
C ARG A 64 -16.43 -10.31 -0.63
N GLU A 65 -17.67 -10.78 -0.73
CA GLU A 65 -18.32 -11.69 0.20
C GLU A 65 -17.65 -13.06 0.32
N ASN A 66 -16.82 -13.43 -0.66
CA ASN A 66 -16.08 -14.69 -0.65
C ASN A 66 -14.76 -14.61 0.14
N ILE A 67 -14.36 -13.41 0.58
CA ILE A 67 -13.16 -13.23 1.39
C ILE A 67 -13.43 -13.78 2.80
N PRO A 68 -12.63 -14.75 3.29
CA PRO A 68 -12.85 -15.34 4.61
C PRO A 68 -12.70 -14.30 5.71
N ALA A 69 -13.74 -14.13 6.52
CA ALA A 69 -13.67 -13.26 7.69
C ALA A 69 -12.95 -13.95 8.86
N GLY A 70 -12.11 -13.20 9.57
CA GLY A 70 -11.52 -13.61 10.85
C GLY A 70 -10.43 -14.70 10.77
N ARG A 71 -9.92 -15.02 9.59
CA ARG A 71 -8.80 -15.96 9.42
C ARG A 71 -7.81 -15.49 8.36
N PRO A 72 -6.52 -15.85 8.52
CA PRO A 72 -5.49 -15.52 7.54
C PRO A 72 -5.80 -16.15 6.18
N CYS A 73 -5.58 -15.39 5.12
CA CYS A 73 -5.69 -15.89 3.76
C CYS A 73 -4.59 -15.30 2.88
N VAL A 74 -4.27 -16.00 1.81
CA VAL A 74 -3.31 -15.55 0.79
C VAL A 74 -4.07 -15.19 -0.46
N PHE A 75 -3.86 -13.97 -0.95
CA PHE A 75 -4.40 -13.51 -2.22
C PHE A 75 -3.40 -13.75 -3.33
N VAL A 76 -3.83 -14.46 -4.35
CA VAL A 76 -3.02 -14.69 -5.57
C VAL A 76 -3.75 -14.06 -6.73
N ALA A 77 -3.11 -13.13 -7.42
CA ALA A 77 -3.69 -12.40 -8.52
C ALA A 77 -2.78 -12.43 -9.75
N ASN A 78 -3.39 -12.33 -10.93
CA ASN A 78 -2.65 -12.11 -12.16
C ASN A 78 -2.09 -10.68 -12.15
N HIS A 79 -0.76 -10.58 -12.07
CA HIS A 79 -0.09 -9.28 -12.11
C HIS A 79 0.13 -8.83 -13.54
N ARG A 80 -0.60 -7.81 -13.97
CA ARG A 80 -0.60 -7.30 -15.34
C ARG A 80 -0.20 -5.83 -15.46
N SER A 81 -0.24 -5.09 -14.36
CA SER A 81 -0.04 -3.64 -14.36
C SER A 81 0.55 -3.15 -13.05
N TYR A 82 1.24 -2.02 -13.10
CA TYR A 82 1.67 -1.28 -11.88
C TYR A 82 0.50 -0.84 -11.00
N TYR A 83 -0.73 -0.77 -11.55
CA TYR A 83 -1.93 -0.40 -10.80
C TYR A 83 -2.49 -1.55 -9.96
N ASP A 84 -2.05 -2.79 -10.17
CA ASP A 84 -2.53 -3.94 -9.40
C ASP A 84 -2.18 -3.78 -7.92
N ILE A 85 -1.00 -3.23 -7.60
CA ILE A 85 -0.57 -2.96 -6.23
C ILE A 85 -1.50 -1.95 -5.54
N PRO A 86 -1.72 -0.73 -6.07
CA PRO A 86 -2.68 0.20 -5.50
C PRO A 86 -4.11 -0.37 -5.40
N LEU A 87 -4.53 -1.19 -6.36
CA LEU A 87 -5.84 -1.85 -6.30
C LEU A 87 -5.93 -2.78 -5.08
N MET A 88 -4.96 -3.66 -4.88
CA MET A 88 -4.94 -4.56 -3.72
C MET A 88 -4.91 -3.78 -2.41
N LEU A 89 -4.09 -2.74 -2.33
CA LEU A 89 -3.95 -1.90 -1.13
C LEU A 89 -5.22 -1.11 -0.78
N THR A 90 -6.13 -0.90 -1.72
CA THR A 90 -7.37 -0.15 -1.50
C THR A 90 -8.61 -1.01 -1.36
N GLN A 91 -8.58 -2.22 -1.92
CA GLN A 91 -9.78 -3.07 -1.99
C GLN A 91 -9.82 -4.18 -0.94
N LEU A 92 -8.72 -4.43 -0.25
CA LEU A 92 -8.68 -5.38 0.88
C LEU A 92 -8.78 -4.61 2.20
N ASP A 93 -9.69 -5.06 3.07
CA ASP A 93 -10.08 -4.34 4.29
C ASP A 93 -9.10 -4.52 5.47
N ALA A 94 -8.14 -5.44 5.35
CA ALA A 94 -7.18 -5.72 6.41
C ALA A 94 -5.76 -5.28 6.03
N PRO A 95 -4.91 -4.96 6.99
CA PRO A 95 -3.48 -4.84 6.74
C PRO A 95 -2.96 -6.13 6.11
N HIS A 96 -2.29 -6.01 5.00
CA HIS A 96 -1.73 -7.16 4.29
C HIS A 96 -0.34 -6.83 3.78
N ALA A 97 0.53 -7.84 3.81
CA ALA A 97 1.86 -7.76 3.24
C ALA A 97 1.85 -8.20 1.77
N LEU A 98 2.61 -7.50 0.96
CA LEU A 98 2.81 -7.87 -0.44
C LEU A 98 4.13 -8.62 -0.61
N VAL A 99 4.09 -9.72 -1.34
CA VAL A 99 5.32 -10.40 -1.77
C VAL A 99 5.86 -9.66 -2.98
N SER A 100 7.07 -9.15 -2.86
CA SER A 100 7.72 -8.39 -3.93
C SER A 100 9.09 -8.97 -4.29
N LYS A 101 9.63 -8.55 -5.44
CA LYS A 101 10.99 -8.90 -5.83
C LYS A 101 12.00 -8.28 -4.87
N ILE A 102 13.13 -8.98 -4.67
CA ILE A 102 14.21 -8.54 -3.77
C ILE A 102 14.76 -7.15 -4.14
N GLU A 103 14.69 -6.77 -5.42
CA GLU A 103 15.14 -5.47 -5.90
C GLU A 103 14.34 -4.30 -5.30
N VAL A 104 13.07 -4.52 -4.96
CA VAL A 104 12.21 -3.53 -4.32
C VAL A 104 12.73 -3.16 -2.94
N SER A 105 13.36 -4.10 -2.22
CA SER A 105 13.98 -3.86 -0.92
C SER A 105 15.16 -2.86 -0.97
N ARG A 106 15.71 -2.63 -2.17
CA ARG A 106 16.81 -1.68 -2.39
C ARG A 106 16.33 -0.26 -2.65
N ILE A 107 15.02 -0.08 -2.89
CA ILE A 107 14.43 1.25 -3.13
C ILE A 107 14.16 1.90 -1.77
N PRO A 108 14.90 2.98 -1.41
CA PRO A 108 14.63 3.72 -0.19
C PRO A 108 13.19 4.27 -0.23
N LEU A 109 12.59 4.50 0.92
CA LEU A 109 11.20 4.91 1.10
C LEU A 109 10.17 3.81 0.85
N VAL A 110 10.31 3.02 -0.23
CA VAL A 110 9.36 1.94 -0.56
C VAL A 110 9.52 0.74 0.38
N ARG A 111 10.76 0.35 0.65
CA ARG A 111 11.09 -0.83 1.47
C ARG A 111 10.55 -0.80 2.91
N GLY A 112 10.19 0.36 3.40
CA GLY A 112 9.76 0.55 4.77
C GLY A 112 8.24 0.49 4.97
N TRP A 113 7.49 0.66 3.90
CA TRP A 113 6.03 0.54 3.87
C TRP A 113 5.61 -0.85 3.38
#